data_58eae11859fd01ebf9e7982620b6b4d4
#
_entry.id   58eae11859fd01ebf9e7982620b6b4d4
#
_cell.length_a   1.000
_cell.length_b   1.000
_cell.length_c   1.000
_cell.angle_alpha   90.00
_cell.angle_beta   90.00
_cell.angle_gamma   90.00
#
_symmetry.space_group_name_H-M   'P 1'
#
loop_
_entity.id
_entity.type
_entity.pdbx_description
1 polymer ?
#
loop_
_entity_poly.entity_id
_entity_poly.type
_entity_poly.pdbx_seq_one_letter_code
_entity_poly.pdbx_strand_id
1 'polypeptide(L)'
;MGRQWEERERRNNSQPEQNRISKRMVFRRTVILMLICGVGFFIPLAVQLWNISIRDHNFYQQKAAEQQLMDVAVAAHRGDILDANGEVMAMSATVYNLILAPKDLINSVDKDDFEDEDGKLDQSAYQAEIQRKRDEVADGLCAVRPDLDRADLERRLEKENSQYEVLLTNVEEGEAEAIRAFIEEHKTAYYLYLTPSTKRYYPFSALASQVLGFVNTEGGVYGLEAGYEDVLKGIPGRVVTGKTAKNVEMYNSYSNYIDAVNGYDLTLTLDSTIQAYAEQAIETGIQAYDVRNGGFCVVMDPKTGAILAMASSPEFDPNSYSAVTDSLLQGEIQADIPGFYEQLKAENAQKPAEEQQTDAELQEQAAAQATAKARETQWRNKAIREPYEPGSTFKALVLAAALEEGVVDENSTFDCPGYYMVNGVRINCSKVQGHGHQTLAEAVQNSCNPAFMMIGQRLGAEKFYDYFEAFGMTEVTGIDLPGEEKGQDWGREYFTSLEGYLSLATASFGQRFTVTPLQMITAFSAVINGGNLYQPYVVQSITDASGAVLFNSSHASPRQYKVLPGMMHPPFCLFSKTNYSIHPSGRLCKWRA
;
A
#
# COMPACT_ATOMS: atom_id res chain seq x y z
N MET A 1 79.92 98.04 12.13
CA MET A 1 78.46 97.77 12.00
C MET A 1 78.12 96.92 10.78
N GLY A 2 79.06 96.39 10.04
CA GLY A 2 78.75 95.65 8.77
C GLY A 2 78.67 94.13 8.86
N ARG A 3 79.20 93.49 9.92
CA ARG A 3 79.29 92.03 9.98
C ARG A 3 78.08 91.31 10.67
N GLN A 4 77.26 92.07 11.35
CA GLN A 4 76.08 91.48 12.02
C GLN A 4 74.81 91.35 11.10
N TRP A 5 74.84 92.06 9.99
CA TRP A 5 73.69 91.98 9.01
C TRP A 5 73.83 90.79 8.05
N GLU A 6 75.04 90.39 7.68
CA GLU A 6 75.24 89.23 6.79
C GLU A 6 74.91 87.85 7.47
N GLU A 7 75.16 87.78 8.78
CA GLU A 7 74.80 86.53 9.53
C GLU A 7 73.30 86.36 9.77
N ARG A 8 72.54 87.49 9.82
CA ARG A 8 71.07 87.37 9.91
C ARG A 8 70.43 87.01 8.59
N GLU A 9 70.95 87.42 7.44
CA GLU A 9 70.40 86.99 6.15
C GLU A 9 70.75 85.55 5.81
N ARG A 10 71.90 85.04 6.26
CA ARG A 10 72.22 83.63 6.06
C ARG A 10 71.44 82.67 6.95
N ARG A 11 70.97 83.11 8.11
CA ARG A 11 70.09 82.30 8.99
C ARG A 11 68.65 82.26 8.51
N ASN A 12 68.18 83.25 7.82
CA ASN A 12 66.84 83.31 7.35
C ASN A 12 66.59 82.57 6.01
N ASN A 13 67.64 82.30 5.25
CA ASN A 13 67.51 81.61 3.97
C ASN A 13 67.69 80.08 4.06
N SER A 14 68.02 79.53 5.22
CA SER A 14 68.24 78.07 5.36
C SER A 14 67.03 77.33 5.91
N GLN A 15 65.93 78.02 6.33
CA GLN A 15 64.75 77.36 6.87
C GLN A 15 63.65 76.91 5.87
N PRO A 16 63.53 77.47 4.68
CA PRO A 16 62.44 77.02 3.80
C PRO A 16 62.70 75.71 3.04
N GLU A 17 63.88 75.26 2.88
CA GLU A 17 64.20 74.02 2.13
C GLU A 17 63.98 72.75 2.96
N GLN A 18 64.35 72.73 4.22
CA GLN A 18 64.10 71.59 5.10
C GLN A 18 62.61 71.37 5.36
N ASN A 19 61.83 72.43 5.50
CA ASN A 19 60.42 72.31 5.63
C ASN A 19 59.67 71.89 4.35
N ARG A 20 60.23 72.19 3.16
CA ARG A 20 59.62 71.72 1.91
C ARG A 20 59.95 70.24 1.64
N ILE A 21 61.14 69.74 1.99
CA ILE A 21 61.51 68.34 1.87
C ILE A 21 60.67 67.47 2.86
N SER A 22 60.54 67.92 4.08
CA SER A 22 59.70 67.18 5.08
C SER A 22 58.22 67.15 4.71
N LYS A 23 57.61 68.23 4.25
CA LYS A 23 56.28 68.30 3.76
C LYS A 23 56.01 67.42 2.54
N ARG A 24 56.96 67.39 1.58
CA ARG A 24 56.91 66.50 0.42
C ARG A 24 57.05 65.02 0.83
N MET A 25 57.86 64.71 1.78
CA MET A 25 58.10 63.34 2.25
C MET A 25 56.84 62.83 3.06
N VAL A 26 56.26 63.71 3.89
CA VAL A 26 54.99 63.40 4.60
C VAL A 26 53.86 63.22 3.59
N PHE A 27 53.71 64.15 2.64
CA PHE A 27 52.70 64.02 1.59
C PHE A 27 52.82 62.72 0.74
N ARG A 28 54.07 62.41 0.33
CA ARG A 28 54.33 61.11 -0.38
C ARG A 28 53.97 59.91 0.50
N ARG A 29 54.33 59.90 1.76
CA ARG A 29 53.95 58.80 2.70
C ARG A 29 52.47 58.72 2.89
N THR A 30 51.78 59.84 3.03
CA THR A 30 50.31 59.87 3.17
C THR A 30 49.61 59.37 1.90
N VAL A 31 50.07 59.78 0.71
CA VAL A 31 49.53 59.33 -0.57
C VAL A 31 49.79 57.83 -0.79
N ILE A 32 50.99 57.34 -0.41
CA ILE A 32 51.31 55.92 -0.50
C ILE A 32 50.43 55.13 0.49
N LEU A 33 50.22 55.63 1.69
CA LEU A 33 49.39 55.00 2.71
C LEU A 33 47.88 54.99 2.30
N MET A 34 47.39 56.09 1.71
CA MET A 34 46.04 56.15 1.11
C MET A 34 45.90 55.20 -0.08
N LEU A 35 46.90 55.06 -0.94
CA LEU A 35 46.90 54.12 -2.04
C LEU A 35 46.91 52.65 -1.53
N ILE A 36 47.80 52.35 -0.57
CA ILE A 36 47.88 51.00 0.02
C ILE A 36 46.59 50.66 0.75
N CYS A 37 46.04 51.53 1.59
CA CYS A 37 44.78 51.32 2.30
C CYS A 37 43.59 51.27 1.33
N GLY A 38 43.53 52.18 0.36
CA GLY A 38 42.45 52.20 -0.64
C GLY A 38 42.46 50.98 -1.54
N VAL A 39 43.58 50.68 -2.18
CA VAL A 39 43.72 49.50 -3.05
C VAL A 39 43.68 48.21 -2.24
N GLY A 40 44.33 48.20 -1.06
CA GLY A 40 44.32 47.03 -0.17
C GLY A 40 42.91 46.66 0.33
N PHE A 41 42.00 47.61 0.51
CA PHE A 41 40.60 47.36 0.86
C PHE A 41 39.78 46.82 -0.30
N PHE A 42 40.09 47.18 -1.55
CA PHE A 42 39.40 46.71 -2.74
C PHE A 42 39.81 45.29 -3.18
N ILE A 43 41.05 44.86 -2.85
CA ILE A 43 41.51 43.52 -3.22
C ILE A 43 40.66 42.42 -2.63
N PRO A 44 40.34 42.37 -1.31
CA PRO A 44 39.44 41.37 -0.72
C PRO A 44 38.06 41.41 -1.35
N LEU A 45 37.54 42.62 -1.62
CA LEU A 45 36.21 42.78 -2.25
C LEU A 45 36.21 42.24 -3.70
N ALA A 46 37.25 42.52 -4.47
CA ALA A 46 37.41 41.99 -5.82
C ALA A 46 37.55 40.45 -5.84
N VAL A 47 38.32 39.91 -4.88
CA VAL A 47 38.44 38.45 -4.70
C VAL A 47 37.10 37.83 -4.31
N GLN A 48 36.35 38.46 -3.42
CA GLN A 48 35.03 38.00 -3.02
C GLN A 48 34.04 38.04 -4.19
N LEU A 49 34.03 39.13 -4.96
CA LEU A 49 33.23 39.25 -6.19
C LEU A 49 33.65 38.20 -7.25
N TRP A 50 34.93 37.95 -7.42
CA TRP A 50 35.43 36.89 -8.30
C TRP A 50 34.95 35.51 -7.86
N ASN A 51 35.04 35.19 -6.57
CA ASN A 51 34.57 33.92 -6.03
C ASN A 51 33.07 33.76 -6.27
N ILE A 52 32.25 34.76 -5.94
CA ILE A 52 30.78 34.71 -6.11
C ILE A 52 30.39 34.67 -7.60
N SER A 53 31.04 35.50 -8.46
CA SER A 53 30.61 35.68 -9.84
C SER A 53 31.18 34.65 -10.82
N ILE A 54 32.33 34.03 -10.51
CA ILE A 54 33.00 33.11 -11.44
C ILE A 54 33.23 31.73 -10.84
N ARG A 55 33.83 31.64 -9.66
CA ARG A 55 34.16 30.34 -9.07
C ARG A 55 32.95 29.60 -8.56
N ASP A 56 32.09 30.27 -7.81
CA ASP A 56 30.93 29.72 -7.15
C ASP A 56 29.61 30.13 -7.86
N HIS A 57 29.73 30.62 -9.11
CA HIS A 57 28.61 31.12 -9.92
C HIS A 57 27.47 30.10 -10.01
N ASN A 58 27.80 28.86 -10.37
CA ASN A 58 26.80 27.81 -10.51
C ASN A 58 26.09 27.50 -9.17
N PHE A 59 26.81 27.52 -8.06
CA PHE A 59 26.24 27.31 -6.73
C PHE A 59 25.26 28.43 -6.34
N TYR A 60 25.67 29.71 -6.54
CA TYR A 60 24.79 30.83 -6.23
C TYR A 60 23.64 30.98 -7.22
N GLN A 61 23.87 30.62 -8.48
CA GLN A 61 22.82 30.57 -9.50
C GLN A 61 21.79 29.49 -9.19
N GLN A 62 22.23 28.31 -8.73
CA GLN A 62 21.35 27.23 -8.29
C GLN A 62 20.56 27.63 -7.04
N LYS A 63 21.21 28.23 -6.03
CA LYS A 63 20.52 28.76 -4.84
C LYS A 63 19.54 29.89 -5.16
N ALA A 64 19.88 30.77 -6.09
CA ALA A 64 18.95 31.82 -6.53
C ALA A 64 17.76 31.21 -7.27
N ALA A 65 17.98 30.20 -8.11
CA ALA A 65 16.91 29.46 -8.79
C ALA A 65 16.01 28.73 -7.77
N GLU A 66 16.57 28.05 -6.77
CA GLU A 66 15.81 27.42 -5.68
C GLU A 66 14.96 28.41 -4.88
N GLN A 67 15.42 29.63 -4.70
CA GLN A 67 14.66 30.70 -4.02
C GLN A 67 13.63 31.41 -4.91
N GLN A 68 13.83 31.41 -6.22
CA GLN A 68 13.00 32.13 -7.18
C GLN A 68 12.02 31.25 -7.93
N LEU A 69 12.17 29.94 -7.87
CA LEU A 69 11.29 28.99 -8.53
C LEU A 69 10.31 28.36 -7.52
N MET A 70 9.05 28.31 -7.89
CA MET A 70 8.03 27.49 -7.24
C MET A 70 7.92 26.22 -8.06
N ASP A 71 8.27 25.08 -7.46
CA ASP A 71 8.07 23.76 -8.03
C ASP A 71 6.79 23.19 -7.42
N VAL A 72 5.72 23.18 -8.20
CA VAL A 72 4.44 22.60 -7.78
C VAL A 72 4.27 21.28 -8.52
N ALA A 73 4.20 20.20 -7.76
CA ALA A 73 3.87 18.89 -8.33
C ALA A 73 2.41 18.87 -8.78
N VAL A 74 2.18 18.42 -10.03
CA VAL A 74 0.85 18.14 -10.55
C VAL A 74 0.59 16.65 -10.37
N ALA A 75 -0.40 16.30 -9.56
CA ALA A 75 -0.72 14.90 -9.30
C ALA A 75 -1.12 14.18 -10.60
N ALA A 76 -0.55 12.99 -10.83
CA ALA A 76 -1.03 12.09 -11.86
C ALA A 76 -2.31 11.40 -11.38
N HIS A 77 -3.24 11.10 -12.29
CA HIS A 77 -4.36 10.22 -11.97
C HIS A 77 -3.86 8.78 -11.88
N ARG A 78 -4.18 8.13 -10.77
CA ARG A 78 -3.94 6.69 -10.60
C ARG A 78 -4.92 5.94 -11.50
N GLY A 79 -4.45 4.95 -12.27
CA GLY A 79 -5.26 4.16 -13.19
C GLY A 79 -6.44 3.48 -12.51
N ASP A 80 -7.50 3.26 -13.25
CA ASP A 80 -8.71 2.62 -12.76
C ASP A 80 -8.55 1.09 -12.72
N ILE A 81 -9.31 0.44 -11.83
CA ILE A 81 -9.41 -1.01 -11.76
C ILE A 81 -10.84 -1.38 -12.13
N LEU A 82 -10.99 -2.15 -13.20
CA LEU A 82 -12.25 -2.55 -13.79
C LEU A 82 -12.46 -4.06 -13.61
N ASP A 83 -13.71 -4.48 -13.42
CA ASP A 83 -14.07 -5.91 -13.46
C ASP A 83 -14.03 -6.46 -14.89
N ALA A 84 -14.35 -7.75 -15.07
CA ALA A 84 -14.36 -8.43 -16.37
C ALA A 84 -15.40 -7.84 -17.36
N ASN A 85 -16.40 -7.11 -16.86
CA ASN A 85 -17.47 -6.49 -17.64
C ASN A 85 -17.24 -5.00 -17.89
N GLY A 86 -16.17 -4.42 -17.34
CA GLY A 86 -15.85 -2.99 -17.43
C GLY A 86 -16.49 -2.15 -16.33
N GLU A 87 -17.06 -2.75 -15.28
CA GLU A 87 -17.56 -2.04 -14.11
C GLU A 87 -16.39 -1.54 -13.26
N VAL A 88 -16.48 -0.29 -12.79
CA VAL A 88 -15.41 0.36 -12.04
C VAL A 88 -15.35 -0.15 -10.60
N MET A 89 -14.31 -0.91 -10.27
CA MET A 89 -14.06 -1.44 -8.93
C MET A 89 -13.25 -0.46 -8.05
N ALA A 90 -12.32 0.29 -8.65
CA ALA A 90 -11.58 1.35 -7.99
C ALA A 90 -11.23 2.45 -8.99
N MET A 91 -11.39 3.72 -8.58
CA MET A 91 -11.11 4.89 -9.41
C MET A 91 -10.46 6.01 -8.59
N SER A 92 -9.81 6.94 -9.28
CA SER A 92 -9.27 8.14 -8.67
C SER A 92 -10.18 9.33 -8.94
N ALA A 93 -10.57 10.04 -7.89
CA ALA A 93 -11.30 11.29 -7.98
C ALA A 93 -10.38 12.48 -7.66
N THR A 94 -10.58 13.59 -8.34
CA THR A 94 -9.91 14.85 -7.99
C THR A 94 -10.53 15.39 -6.71
N VAL A 95 -9.67 15.68 -5.74
CA VAL A 95 -9.99 16.34 -4.48
C VAL A 95 -9.00 17.48 -4.25
N TYR A 96 -9.18 18.23 -3.19
CA TYR A 96 -8.30 19.35 -2.87
C TYR A 96 -7.77 19.24 -1.45
N ASN A 97 -6.56 19.75 -1.26
CA ASN A 97 -6.01 20.02 0.07
C ASN A 97 -6.05 21.53 0.30
N LEU A 98 -6.60 21.94 1.44
CA LEU A 98 -6.59 23.33 1.85
C LEU A 98 -5.30 23.64 2.58
N ILE A 99 -4.53 24.57 2.03
CA ILE A 99 -3.23 24.98 2.53
C ILE A 99 -3.32 26.37 3.13
N LEU A 100 -2.72 26.53 4.29
CA LEU A 100 -2.50 27.80 4.96
C LEU A 100 -1.01 28.13 4.98
N ALA A 101 -0.65 29.37 4.71
CA ALA A 101 0.67 29.93 4.92
C ALA A 101 0.65 30.95 6.06
N PRO A 102 0.81 30.57 7.34
CA PRO A 102 0.67 31.48 8.48
C PRO A 102 1.64 32.66 8.43
N LYS A 103 2.85 32.44 7.95
CA LYS A 103 3.83 33.52 7.73
C LYS A 103 3.35 34.55 6.72
N ASP A 104 2.70 34.11 5.66
CA ASP A 104 2.18 34.99 4.62
C ASP A 104 0.90 35.72 5.10
N LEU A 105 0.10 35.11 5.98
CA LEU A 105 -0.98 35.79 6.66
C LEU A 105 -0.43 36.99 7.45
N ILE A 106 0.64 36.81 8.23
CA ILE A 106 1.29 37.89 8.98
C ILE A 106 1.84 38.95 8.02
N ASN A 107 2.50 38.53 6.93
CA ASN A 107 3.06 39.43 5.92
C ASN A 107 1.98 40.19 5.13
N SER A 108 0.72 39.74 5.16
CA SER A 108 -0.41 40.42 4.53
C SER A 108 -0.91 41.64 5.31
N VAL A 109 -0.43 41.81 6.54
CA VAL A 109 -0.69 43.00 7.37
C VAL A 109 0.48 43.95 7.17
N ASP A 110 0.22 45.10 6.54
CA ASP A 110 1.26 46.10 6.28
C ASP A 110 1.60 46.80 7.62
N LYS A 111 2.87 46.83 7.98
CA LYS A 111 3.32 47.51 9.22
C LYS A 111 3.20 49.01 9.14
N ASP A 112 3.34 49.57 7.94
CA ASP A 112 3.28 51.00 7.71
C ASP A 112 1.90 51.57 8.08
N ASP A 113 0.82 50.78 8.01
CA ASP A 113 -0.53 51.15 8.40
C ASP A 113 -0.68 51.36 9.95
N PHE A 114 0.29 50.87 10.71
CA PHE A 114 0.29 50.90 12.18
C PHE A 114 1.46 51.73 12.75
N GLU A 115 2.16 52.50 11.91
CA GLU A 115 3.19 53.44 12.36
C GLU A 115 2.62 54.82 12.62
N ASP A 116 3.07 55.48 13.72
CA ASP A 116 2.72 56.86 14.02
C ASP A 116 3.54 57.85 13.14
N GLU A 117 3.25 59.18 13.26
CA GLU A 117 3.95 60.23 12.51
C GLU A 117 5.48 60.24 12.75
N ASP A 118 5.95 59.65 13.85
CA ASP A 118 7.36 59.53 14.22
C ASP A 118 7.98 58.19 13.73
N GLY A 119 7.23 57.33 12.97
CA GLY A 119 7.70 56.04 12.47
C GLY A 119 7.78 54.94 13.55
N LYS A 120 7.04 55.07 14.63
CA LYS A 120 7.00 54.08 15.70
C LYS A 120 5.78 53.19 15.56
N LEU A 121 6.03 51.88 15.43
CA LEU A 121 4.98 50.86 15.30
C LEU A 121 4.12 50.73 16.58
N ASP A 122 2.82 50.84 16.42
CA ASP A 122 1.84 50.41 17.45
C ASP A 122 1.73 48.87 17.41
N GLN A 123 2.59 48.22 18.20
CA GLN A 123 2.67 46.77 18.29
C GLN A 123 1.33 46.15 18.72
N SER A 124 0.53 46.84 19.55
CA SER A 124 -0.76 46.31 20.03
C SER A 124 -1.82 46.27 18.91
N ALA A 125 -1.93 47.38 18.18
CA ALA A 125 -2.84 47.45 17.03
C ALA A 125 -2.44 46.49 15.92
N TYR A 126 -1.13 46.38 15.63
CA TYR A 126 -0.61 45.44 14.64
C TYR A 126 -0.92 43.97 15.00
N GLN A 127 -0.70 43.55 16.25
CA GLN A 127 -1.02 42.19 16.70
C GLN A 127 -2.53 41.93 16.73
N ALA A 128 -3.34 42.92 17.08
CA ALA A 128 -4.80 42.81 17.05
C ALA A 128 -5.33 42.57 15.65
N GLU A 129 -4.74 43.20 14.62
CA GLU A 129 -5.14 42.95 13.24
C GLU A 129 -4.72 41.54 12.73
N ILE A 130 -3.53 41.06 13.11
CA ILE A 130 -3.12 39.69 12.82
C ILE A 130 -4.11 38.68 13.44
N GLN A 131 -4.47 38.90 14.70
CA GLN A 131 -5.44 38.06 15.41
C GLN A 131 -6.82 38.08 14.75
N ARG A 132 -7.30 39.27 14.35
CA ARG A 132 -8.56 39.43 13.64
C ARG A 132 -8.59 38.58 12.35
N LYS A 133 -7.49 38.59 11.56
CA LYS A 133 -7.39 37.77 10.35
C LYS A 133 -7.34 36.28 10.66
N ARG A 134 -6.68 35.87 11.75
CA ARG A 134 -6.69 34.47 12.21
C ARG A 134 -8.10 34.02 12.57
N ASP A 135 -8.82 34.85 13.36
CA ASP A 135 -10.20 34.58 13.76
C ASP A 135 -11.13 34.49 12.53
N GLU A 136 -10.98 35.41 11.58
CA GLU A 136 -11.74 35.41 10.32
C GLU A 136 -11.58 34.10 9.52
N VAL A 137 -10.35 33.60 9.41
CA VAL A 137 -10.08 32.31 8.75
C VAL A 137 -10.69 31.15 9.54
N ALA A 138 -10.51 31.14 10.86
CA ALA A 138 -11.05 30.08 11.72
C ALA A 138 -12.58 30.06 11.71
N ASP A 139 -13.23 31.22 11.81
CA ASP A 139 -14.69 31.34 11.79
C ASP A 139 -15.25 30.93 10.43
N GLY A 140 -14.62 31.39 9.33
CA GLY A 140 -15.04 31.04 7.98
C GLY A 140 -14.93 29.55 7.67
N LEU A 141 -13.84 28.92 8.05
CA LEU A 141 -13.67 27.48 7.84
C LEU A 141 -14.61 26.65 8.73
N CYS A 142 -14.84 27.02 9.98
CA CYS A 142 -15.82 26.38 10.84
C CYS A 142 -17.27 26.58 10.36
N ALA A 143 -17.57 27.67 9.64
CA ALA A 143 -18.88 27.87 9.00
C ALA A 143 -19.08 26.94 7.80
N VAL A 144 -18.04 26.70 6.99
CA VAL A 144 -18.08 25.76 5.85
C VAL A 144 -18.10 24.32 6.35
N ARG A 145 -17.35 24.02 7.41
CA ARG A 145 -17.19 22.68 7.96
C ARG A 145 -17.31 22.67 9.49
N PRO A 146 -18.54 22.50 10.01
CA PRO A 146 -18.83 22.64 11.45
C PRO A 146 -18.19 21.58 12.35
N ASP A 147 -17.70 20.48 11.80
CA ASP A 147 -17.02 19.39 12.52
C ASP A 147 -15.52 19.64 12.74
N LEU A 148 -14.97 20.77 12.26
CA LEU A 148 -13.58 21.11 12.47
C LEU A 148 -13.31 21.49 13.94
N ASP A 149 -12.19 20.97 14.45
CA ASP A 149 -11.68 21.38 15.76
C ASP A 149 -11.06 22.78 15.65
N ARG A 150 -11.81 23.78 16.14
CA ARG A 150 -11.36 25.18 16.17
C ARG A 150 -10.03 25.35 16.89
N ALA A 151 -9.81 24.63 17.99
CA ALA A 151 -8.56 24.75 18.75
C ALA A 151 -7.35 24.21 17.98
N ASP A 152 -7.54 23.19 17.13
CA ASP A 152 -6.49 22.72 16.22
C ASP A 152 -6.20 23.74 15.12
N LEU A 153 -7.23 24.36 14.53
CA LEU A 153 -7.07 25.43 13.54
C LEU A 153 -6.29 26.62 14.11
N GLU A 154 -6.67 27.10 15.30
CA GLU A 154 -5.99 28.22 15.97
C GLU A 154 -4.51 27.90 16.22
N ARG A 155 -4.21 26.69 16.70
CA ARG A 155 -2.84 26.20 16.91
C ARG A 155 -2.00 26.19 15.64
N ARG A 156 -2.61 25.86 14.49
CA ARG A 156 -1.93 25.88 13.18
C ARG A 156 -1.75 27.29 12.66
N LEU A 157 -2.72 28.19 12.88
CA LEU A 157 -2.66 29.62 12.53
C LEU A 157 -1.58 30.37 13.33
N GLU A 158 -1.23 29.89 14.54
CA GLU A 158 -0.19 30.48 15.40
C GLU A 158 1.24 30.13 14.98
N LYS A 159 1.46 29.22 14.03
CA LYS A 159 2.80 28.82 13.57
C LYS A 159 3.46 29.88 12.68
N GLU A 160 3.86 31.02 13.25
CA GLU A 160 4.32 32.23 12.57
C GLU A 160 5.43 32.05 11.54
N ASN A 161 6.26 31.01 11.66
CA ASN A 161 7.37 30.74 10.74
C ASN A 161 7.02 29.76 9.62
N SER A 162 5.84 29.12 9.66
CA SER A 162 5.41 28.15 8.65
C SER A 162 4.83 28.84 7.42
N GLN A 163 5.22 28.33 6.24
CA GLN A 163 4.67 28.77 4.95
C GLN A 163 3.76 27.70 4.32
N TYR A 164 3.61 26.55 4.98
CA TYR A 164 2.83 25.45 4.45
C TYR A 164 2.26 24.61 5.58
N GLU A 165 1.00 24.81 5.89
CA GLU A 165 0.22 24.02 6.84
C GLU A 165 -1.00 23.45 6.12
N VAL A 166 -1.12 22.12 6.11
CA VAL A 166 -2.29 21.46 5.54
C VAL A 166 -3.43 21.53 6.54
N LEU A 167 -4.42 22.37 6.31
CA LEU A 167 -5.59 22.51 7.19
C LEU A 167 -6.59 21.38 6.98
N LEU A 168 -6.92 21.09 5.73
CA LEU A 168 -7.85 20.04 5.31
C LEU A 168 -7.24 19.20 4.21
N THR A 169 -7.51 17.91 4.25
CA THR A 169 -7.17 16.95 3.19
C THR A 169 -8.44 16.37 2.57
N ASN A 170 -8.34 15.97 1.31
CA ASN A 170 -9.44 15.28 0.60
C ASN A 170 -10.76 16.08 0.56
N VAL A 171 -10.66 17.40 0.39
CA VAL A 171 -11.82 18.28 0.21
C VAL A 171 -12.47 17.98 -1.14
N GLU A 172 -13.73 17.60 -1.15
CA GLU A 172 -14.48 17.29 -2.37
C GLU A 172 -14.92 18.58 -3.09
N GLU A 173 -15.25 18.46 -4.40
CA GLU A 173 -15.51 19.63 -5.25
C GLU A 173 -16.57 20.59 -4.70
N GLY A 174 -17.68 20.07 -4.16
CA GLY A 174 -18.76 20.91 -3.60
C GLY A 174 -18.31 21.73 -2.38
N GLU A 175 -17.48 21.16 -1.52
CA GLU A 175 -16.88 21.84 -0.37
C GLU A 175 -15.77 22.80 -0.83
N ALA A 176 -14.98 22.39 -1.84
CA ALA A 176 -13.94 23.24 -2.42
C ALA A 176 -14.52 24.50 -3.07
N GLU A 177 -15.68 24.43 -3.69
CA GLU A 177 -16.40 25.61 -4.23
C GLU A 177 -16.77 26.60 -3.11
N ALA A 178 -17.29 26.10 -1.96
CA ALA A 178 -17.61 26.94 -0.82
C ALA A 178 -16.37 27.62 -0.23
N ILE A 179 -15.25 26.86 -0.14
CA ILE A 179 -13.96 27.40 0.32
C ILE A 179 -13.40 28.43 -0.67
N ARG A 180 -13.50 28.19 -1.99
CA ARG A 180 -13.09 29.17 -3.02
C ARG A 180 -13.88 30.46 -2.91
N ALA A 181 -15.21 30.36 -2.71
CA ALA A 181 -16.06 31.54 -2.51
C ALA A 181 -15.63 32.34 -1.28
N PHE A 182 -15.35 31.67 -0.17
CA PHE A 182 -14.80 32.30 1.05
C PHE A 182 -13.47 33.01 0.77
N ILE A 183 -12.52 32.33 0.09
CA ILE A 183 -11.19 32.87 -0.24
C ILE A 183 -11.34 34.14 -1.11
N GLU A 184 -12.25 34.14 -2.08
CA GLU A 184 -12.50 35.27 -2.98
C GLU A 184 -13.15 36.43 -2.24
N GLU A 185 -14.20 36.18 -1.46
CA GLU A 185 -14.93 37.19 -0.67
C GLU A 185 -14.02 37.94 0.29
N HIS A 186 -13.18 37.19 1.05
CA HIS A 186 -12.29 37.74 2.08
C HIS A 186 -10.89 38.07 1.56
N LYS A 187 -10.63 37.87 0.25
CA LYS A 187 -9.32 38.15 -0.41
C LYS A 187 -8.12 37.48 0.28
N THR A 188 -8.32 36.27 0.76
CA THR A 188 -7.33 35.51 1.52
C THR A 188 -6.39 34.66 0.66
N ALA A 189 -6.54 34.65 -0.66
CA ALA A 189 -5.80 33.81 -1.62
C ALA A 189 -4.27 33.87 -1.48
N TYR A 190 -3.74 34.93 -0.89
CA TYR A 190 -2.30 35.10 -0.66
C TYR A 190 -1.73 34.12 0.38
N TYR A 191 -2.52 33.71 1.35
CA TYR A 191 -2.10 32.82 2.45
C TYR A 191 -3.00 31.63 2.69
N LEU A 192 -4.17 31.55 2.03
CA LEU A 192 -5.10 30.43 2.11
C LEU A 192 -5.49 30.01 0.69
N TYR A 193 -5.17 28.77 0.30
CA TYR A 193 -5.40 28.31 -1.06
C TYR A 193 -5.62 26.80 -1.13
N LEU A 194 -6.35 26.37 -2.17
CA LEU A 194 -6.60 24.97 -2.47
C LEU A 194 -5.56 24.44 -3.47
N THR A 195 -4.97 23.30 -3.15
CA THR A 195 -4.10 22.56 -4.06
C THR A 195 -4.79 21.29 -4.52
N PRO A 196 -4.79 20.97 -5.84
CA PRO A 196 -5.38 19.74 -6.32
C PRO A 196 -4.63 18.52 -5.77
N SER A 197 -5.39 17.49 -5.43
CA SER A 197 -4.92 16.19 -4.96
C SER A 197 -5.81 15.10 -5.56
N THR A 198 -5.48 13.85 -5.31
CA THR A 198 -6.29 12.71 -5.75
C THR A 198 -6.66 11.84 -4.55
N LYS A 199 -7.91 11.36 -4.53
CA LYS A 199 -8.41 10.41 -3.55
C LYS A 199 -8.84 9.14 -4.27
N ARG A 200 -8.45 7.99 -3.73
CA ARG A 200 -8.90 6.69 -4.26
C ARG A 200 -10.29 6.39 -3.75
N TYR A 201 -11.15 5.94 -4.65
CA TYR A 201 -12.54 5.61 -4.40
C TYR A 201 -12.82 4.16 -4.80
N TYR A 202 -13.55 3.44 -3.97
CA TYR A 202 -14.01 2.07 -4.18
C TYR A 202 -15.54 2.07 -4.17
N PRO A 203 -16.19 2.17 -5.36
CA PRO A 203 -17.65 2.39 -5.44
C PRO A 203 -18.50 1.28 -4.81
N PHE A 204 -17.99 0.05 -4.81
CA PHE A 204 -18.66 -1.11 -4.24
C PHE A 204 -18.29 -1.40 -2.77
N SER A 205 -17.66 -0.43 -2.09
CA SER A 205 -17.26 -0.56 -0.68
C SER A 205 -16.45 -1.84 -0.41
N ALA A 206 -16.98 -2.80 0.34
CA ALA A 206 -16.24 -4.00 0.75
C ALA A 206 -16.03 -5.05 -0.35
N LEU A 207 -16.71 -4.95 -1.50
CA LEU A 207 -16.66 -5.96 -2.55
C LEU A 207 -15.23 -6.21 -3.03
N ALA A 208 -14.76 -7.46 -2.99
CA ALA A 208 -13.42 -7.91 -3.36
C ALA A 208 -12.29 -7.17 -2.62
N SER A 209 -12.55 -6.66 -1.41
CA SER A 209 -11.64 -5.78 -0.67
C SER A 209 -10.24 -6.36 -0.49
N GLN A 210 -10.10 -7.66 -0.16
CA GLN A 210 -8.80 -8.30 0.01
C GLN A 210 -8.04 -8.53 -1.31
N VAL A 211 -8.76 -8.55 -2.45
CA VAL A 211 -8.15 -8.65 -3.78
C VAL A 211 -7.73 -7.27 -4.26
N LEU A 212 -8.61 -6.28 -4.18
CA LEU A 212 -8.30 -4.90 -4.57
C LEU A 212 -7.21 -4.31 -3.68
N GLY A 213 -7.34 -4.48 -2.38
CA GLY A 213 -6.50 -3.80 -1.41
C GLY A 213 -6.94 -2.35 -1.20
N PHE A 214 -6.03 -1.50 -0.75
CA PHE A 214 -6.28 -0.08 -0.53
C PHE A 214 -5.02 0.76 -0.69
N VAL A 215 -5.22 2.08 -0.79
CA VAL A 215 -4.16 3.08 -0.92
C VAL A 215 -4.13 3.94 0.34
N ASN A 216 -2.93 4.23 0.83
CA ASN A 216 -2.68 5.24 1.85
C ASN A 216 -1.92 6.45 1.26
N THR A 217 -1.39 7.32 2.10
CA THR A 217 -0.61 8.50 1.68
C THR A 217 0.72 8.15 1.01
N GLU A 218 1.23 6.93 1.19
CA GLU A 218 2.52 6.46 0.63
C GLU A 218 2.33 5.65 -0.67
N GLY A 219 1.11 5.20 -0.96
CA GLY A 219 0.77 4.41 -2.14
C GLY A 219 -0.08 3.19 -1.82
N GLY A 220 -0.08 2.20 -2.71
CA GLY A 220 -0.81 0.93 -2.53
C GLY A 220 -0.21 0.07 -1.42
N VAL A 221 -1.05 -0.46 -0.53
CA VAL A 221 -0.61 -1.18 0.67
C VAL A 221 -0.90 -2.67 0.60
N TYR A 222 -2.06 -3.06 0.09
CA TYR A 222 -2.50 -4.45 -0.03
C TYR A 222 -3.06 -4.75 -1.42
N GLY A 223 -3.23 -6.04 -1.72
CA GLY A 223 -3.91 -6.52 -2.93
C GLY A 223 -3.28 -6.01 -4.23
N LEU A 224 -4.12 -5.79 -5.23
CA LEU A 224 -3.74 -5.26 -6.54
C LEU A 224 -3.16 -3.85 -6.45
N GLU A 225 -3.67 -3.02 -5.55
CA GLU A 225 -3.16 -1.67 -5.34
C GLU A 225 -1.67 -1.67 -5.00
N ALA A 226 -1.20 -2.63 -4.18
CA ALA A 226 0.21 -2.79 -3.86
C ALA A 226 0.98 -3.53 -4.95
N GLY A 227 0.40 -4.64 -5.47
CA GLY A 227 1.07 -5.47 -6.46
C GLY A 227 1.35 -4.77 -7.79
N TYR A 228 0.47 -3.84 -8.17
CA TYR A 228 0.55 -3.07 -9.41
C TYR A 228 0.80 -1.57 -9.16
N GLU A 229 1.40 -1.21 -8.02
CA GLU A 229 1.67 0.19 -7.66
C GLU A 229 2.39 0.95 -8.79
N ASP A 230 3.45 0.36 -9.36
CA ASP A 230 4.24 1.01 -10.43
C ASP A 230 3.48 1.18 -11.76
N VAL A 231 2.44 0.39 -11.96
CA VAL A 231 1.55 0.45 -13.13
C VAL A 231 0.46 1.50 -12.90
N LEU A 232 -0.14 1.48 -11.71
CA LEU A 232 -1.30 2.29 -11.36
C LEU A 232 -0.96 3.75 -11.04
N LYS A 233 0.15 4.04 -10.33
CA LYS A 233 0.42 5.36 -9.73
C LYS A 233 0.65 6.51 -10.72
N GLY A 234 1.04 6.21 -11.97
CA GLY A 234 1.45 7.23 -12.93
C GLY A 234 2.74 7.97 -12.55
N ILE A 235 3.04 9.03 -13.27
CA ILE A 235 4.20 9.89 -13.03
C ILE A 235 3.71 11.32 -12.83
N PRO A 236 3.93 11.94 -11.66
CA PRO A 236 3.48 13.30 -11.42
C PRO A 236 4.17 14.29 -12.35
N GLY A 237 3.41 15.25 -12.84
CA GLY A 237 3.91 16.40 -13.58
C GLY A 237 4.50 17.47 -12.66
N ARG A 238 5.08 18.50 -13.25
CA ARG A 238 5.65 19.63 -12.50
C ARG A 238 5.35 20.94 -13.20
N VAL A 239 4.97 21.94 -12.42
CA VAL A 239 4.88 23.32 -12.86
C VAL A 239 5.95 24.12 -12.15
N VAL A 240 6.95 24.56 -12.91
CA VAL A 240 8.05 25.39 -12.41
C VAL A 240 7.78 26.83 -12.81
N THR A 241 7.31 27.66 -11.89
CA THR A 241 7.04 29.09 -12.10
C THR A 241 8.05 29.97 -11.35
N GLY A 242 8.39 31.12 -11.95
CA GLY A 242 9.22 32.11 -11.28
C GLY A 242 8.41 32.90 -10.24
N LYS A 243 8.99 33.09 -9.06
CA LYS A 243 8.44 33.88 -7.95
C LYS A 243 9.15 35.23 -7.82
N THR A 244 8.40 36.25 -7.41
CA THR A 244 8.97 37.50 -6.87
C THR A 244 9.52 37.26 -5.45
N ALA A 245 10.34 38.17 -4.95
CA ALA A 245 10.81 38.16 -3.57
C ALA A 245 9.68 38.18 -2.52
N LYS A 246 8.45 38.51 -2.92
CA LYS A 246 7.22 38.46 -2.12
C LYS A 246 6.37 37.20 -2.37
N ASN A 247 6.94 36.14 -2.98
CA ASN A 247 6.27 34.86 -3.26
C ASN A 247 5.07 34.93 -4.23
N VAL A 248 4.93 36.02 -4.99
CA VAL A 248 3.88 36.20 -6.01
C VAL A 248 4.38 35.70 -7.34
N GLU A 249 3.58 34.94 -8.08
CA GLU A 249 3.91 34.52 -9.45
C GLU A 249 4.24 35.71 -10.34
N MET A 250 5.37 35.63 -11.03
CA MET A 250 5.71 36.65 -12.03
C MET A 250 4.90 36.40 -13.30
N TYR A 251 4.02 37.31 -13.63
CA TYR A 251 3.07 37.27 -14.77
C TYR A 251 3.73 37.09 -16.16
N ASN A 252 5.05 37.10 -16.25
CA ASN A 252 5.83 36.92 -17.47
C ASN A 252 7.05 35.99 -17.29
N SER A 253 7.11 35.17 -16.25
CA SER A 253 8.21 34.21 -16.09
C SER A 253 7.94 32.95 -16.92
N TYR A 254 8.98 32.44 -17.54
CA TYR A 254 8.97 31.15 -18.23
C TYR A 254 8.49 30.07 -17.25
N SER A 255 7.26 29.61 -17.42
CA SER A 255 6.78 28.43 -16.71
C SER A 255 7.15 27.19 -17.55
N ASN A 256 8.02 26.36 -17.05
CA ASN A 256 8.21 25.02 -17.59
C ASN A 256 7.11 24.12 -17.02
N TYR A 257 6.20 23.72 -17.89
CA TYR A 257 5.16 22.75 -17.57
C TYR A 257 5.60 21.38 -18.06
N ILE A 258 5.66 20.41 -17.15
CA ILE A 258 5.88 19.01 -17.45
C ILE A 258 4.56 18.30 -17.14
N ASP A 259 3.92 17.78 -18.18
CA ASP A 259 2.64 17.07 -18.05
C ASP A 259 2.77 15.86 -17.13
N ALA A 260 1.75 15.63 -16.30
CA ALA A 260 1.60 14.39 -15.57
C ALA A 260 1.29 13.25 -16.56
N VAL A 261 1.87 12.08 -16.33
CA VAL A 261 1.53 10.85 -17.06
C VAL A 261 0.64 10.02 -16.14
N ASN A 262 -0.61 9.86 -16.52
CA ASN A 262 -1.55 9.04 -15.74
C ASN A 262 -1.10 7.58 -15.66
N GLY A 263 -1.51 6.89 -14.60
CA GLY A 263 -1.33 5.47 -14.47
C GLY A 263 -2.13 4.69 -15.51
N TYR A 264 -1.80 3.42 -15.64
CA TYR A 264 -2.48 2.50 -16.55
C TYR A 264 -3.65 1.83 -15.84
N ASP A 265 -4.72 1.53 -16.59
CA ASP A 265 -5.90 0.87 -16.07
C ASP A 265 -5.72 -0.64 -16.07
N LEU A 266 -6.28 -1.30 -15.07
CA LEU A 266 -6.34 -2.76 -14.96
C LEU A 266 -7.75 -3.23 -15.27
N THR A 267 -7.89 -4.20 -16.18
CA THR A 267 -9.13 -4.98 -16.33
C THR A 267 -8.91 -6.35 -15.69
N LEU A 268 -9.79 -6.73 -14.78
CA LEU A 268 -9.69 -7.96 -14.03
C LEU A 268 -10.44 -9.11 -14.72
N THR A 269 -10.15 -10.34 -14.29
CA THR A 269 -10.97 -11.52 -14.58
C THR A 269 -12.16 -11.67 -13.62
N LEU A 270 -12.14 -10.94 -12.50
CA LEU A 270 -13.23 -10.94 -11.53
C LEU A 270 -14.52 -10.39 -12.17
N ASP A 271 -15.62 -11.09 -11.95
CA ASP A 271 -16.98 -10.64 -12.26
C ASP A 271 -17.62 -10.17 -10.96
N SER A 272 -17.96 -8.89 -10.87
CA SER A 272 -18.51 -8.24 -9.67
C SER A 272 -19.78 -8.94 -9.17
N THR A 273 -20.60 -9.46 -10.09
CA THR A 273 -21.82 -10.20 -9.75
C THR A 273 -21.50 -11.57 -9.12
N ILE A 274 -20.55 -12.33 -9.71
CA ILE A 274 -20.12 -13.62 -9.16
C ILE A 274 -19.44 -13.41 -7.80
N GLN A 275 -18.65 -12.36 -7.67
CA GLN A 275 -17.99 -11.97 -6.43
C GLN A 275 -19.01 -11.68 -5.32
N ALA A 276 -20.03 -10.87 -5.62
CA ALA A 276 -21.09 -10.56 -4.66
C ALA A 276 -21.85 -11.80 -4.20
N TYR A 277 -22.14 -12.75 -5.10
CA TYR A 277 -22.75 -14.01 -4.72
C TYR A 277 -21.83 -14.88 -3.85
N ALA A 278 -20.53 -14.89 -4.13
CA ALA A 278 -19.55 -15.63 -3.33
C ALA A 278 -19.46 -15.07 -1.90
N GLU A 279 -19.41 -13.76 -1.74
CA GLU A 279 -19.38 -13.08 -0.44
C GLU A 279 -20.69 -13.33 0.35
N GLN A 280 -21.83 -13.16 -0.31
CA GLN A 280 -23.13 -13.44 0.31
C GLN A 280 -23.26 -14.90 0.76
N ALA A 281 -22.72 -15.85 -0.02
CA ALA A 281 -22.74 -17.26 0.35
C ALA A 281 -21.88 -17.56 1.57
N ILE A 282 -20.70 -16.93 1.68
CA ILE A 282 -19.84 -17.04 2.87
C ILE A 282 -20.56 -16.47 4.09
N GLU A 283 -21.06 -15.24 3.99
CA GLU A 283 -21.74 -14.57 5.10
C GLU A 283 -22.94 -15.38 5.60
N THR A 284 -23.77 -15.89 4.67
CA THR A 284 -24.89 -16.77 4.99
C THR A 284 -24.42 -18.04 5.70
N GLY A 285 -23.31 -18.64 5.25
CA GLY A 285 -22.74 -19.84 5.88
C GLY A 285 -22.19 -19.56 7.27
N ILE A 286 -21.50 -18.45 7.46
CA ILE A 286 -20.95 -18.01 8.75
C ILE A 286 -22.08 -17.85 9.77
N GLN A 287 -23.14 -17.14 9.39
CA GLN A 287 -24.30 -16.90 10.27
C GLN A 287 -25.06 -18.20 10.58
N ALA A 288 -25.26 -19.08 9.59
CA ALA A 288 -26.03 -20.30 9.76
C ALA A 288 -25.31 -21.34 10.66
N TYR A 289 -23.99 -21.34 10.71
CA TYR A 289 -23.18 -22.35 11.37
C TYR A 289 -22.30 -21.82 12.51
N ASP A 290 -22.45 -20.57 12.91
CA ASP A 290 -21.64 -19.90 13.97
C ASP A 290 -20.12 -20.07 13.71
N VAL A 291 -19.68 -19.77 12.48
CA VAL A 291 -18.28 -19.92 12.08
C VAL A 291 -17.48 -18.72 12.62
N ARG A 292 -16.50 -18.97 13.50
CA ARG A 292 -15.78 -17.90 14.21
C ARG A 292 -14.55 -17.37 13.47
N ASN A 293 -13.92 -18.20 12.65
CA ASN A 293 -12.68 -17.81 11.95
C ASN A 293 -12.91 -17.27 10.54
N GLY A 294 -14.15 -16.88 10.21
CA GLY A 294 -14.52 -16.46 8.88
C GLY A 294 -14.49 -17.59 7.86
N GLY A 295 -14.47 -17.24 6.58
CA GLY A 295 -14.51 -18.19 5.48
C GLY A 295 -13.85 -17.64 4.21
N PHE A 296 -13.77 -18.48 3.20
CA PHE A 296 -13.30 -18.10 1.88
C PHE A 296 -14.11 -18.80 0.79
N CYS A 297 -14.16 -18.19 -0.39
CA CYS A 297 -14.71 -18.80 -1.60
C CYS A 297 -13.85 -18.36 -2.81
N VAL A 298 -13.47 -19.33 -3.65
CA VAL A 298 -12.78 -19.05 -4.90
C VAL A 298 -13.56 -19.69 -6.05
N VAL A 299 -13.81 -18.90 -7.08
CA VAL A 299 -14.42 -19.36 -8.33
C VAL A 299 -13.41 -19.18 -9.45
N MET A 300 -13.06 -20.27 -10.12
CA MET A 300 -11.99 -20.30 -11.14
C MET A 300 -12.51 -20.95 -12.41
N ASP A 301 -12.16 -20.39 -13.56
CA ASP A 301 -12.34 -21.07 -14.85
C ASP A 301 -11.27 -22.16 -15.00
N PRO A 302 -11.65 -23.45 -15.01
CA PRO A 302 -10.69 -24.53 -15.06
C PRO A 302 -9.93 -24.63 -16.40
N LYS A 303 -10.42 -23.96 -17.45
CA LYS A 303 -9.80 -24.03 -18.80
C LYS A 303 -8.73 -22.97 -19.00
N THR A 304 -8.76 -21.88 -18.23
CA THR A 304 -7.87 -20.73 -18.42
C THR A 304 -7.03 -20.41 -17.20
N GLY A 305 -7.51 -20.77 -16.00
CA GLY A 305 -6.91 -20.33 -14.74
C GLY A 305 -7.41 -18.97 -14.26
N ALA A 306 -8.33 -18.32 -15.01
CA ALA A 306 -8.91 -17.04 -14.64
C ALA A 306 -9.72 -17.15 -13.34
N ILE A 307 -9.46 -16.26 -12.40
CA ILE A 307 -10.23 -16.15 -11.14
C ILE A 307 -11.45 -15.26 -11.40
N LEU A 308 -12.63 -15.84 -11.32
CA LEU A 308 -13.90 -15.14 -11.53
C LEU A 308 -14.44 -14.51 -10.25
N ALA A 309 -14.11 -15.09 -9.08
CA ALA A 309 -14.36 -14.52 -7.77
C ALA A 309 -13.35 -15.06 -6.76
N MET A 310 -12.96 -14.22 -5.80
CA MET A 310 -12.11 -14.58 -4.68
C MET A 310 -12.55 -13.77 -3.46
N ALA A 311 -13.39 -14.39 -2.63
CA ALA A 311 -13.98 -13.80 -1.45
C ALA A 311 -13.34 -14.33 -0.18
N SER A 312 -13.16 -13.49 0.81
CA SER A 312 -12.64 -13.80 2.14
C SER A 312 -13.44 -13.03 3.19
N SER A 313 -13.71 -13.66 4.33
CA SER A 313 -14.36 -13.02 5.48
C SER A 313 -13.46 -13.14 6.71
N PRO A 314 -13.39 -12.09 7.57
CA PRO A 314 -14.17 -10.85 7.54
C PRO A 314 -13.74 -9.89 6.42
N GLU A 315 -14.70 -9.13 5.90
CA GLU A 315 -14.49 -8.11 4.87
C GLU A 315 -14.14 -6.75 5.53
N PHE A 316 -13.63 -5.82 4.73
CA PHE A 316 -13.41 -4.43 5.15
C PHE A 316 -13.77 -3.46 4.02
N ASP A 317 -14.08 -2.21 4.35
CA ASP A 317 -14.26 -1.17 3.34
C ASP A 317 -12.93 -0.47 3.05
N PRO A 318 -12.37 -0.59 1.82
CA PRO A 318 -11.15 0.09 1.43
C PRO A 318 -11.20 1.63 1.52
N ASN A 319 -12.41 2.23 1.44
CA ASN A 319 -12.59 3.66 1.67
C ASN A 319 -12.35 4.06 3.14
N SER A 320 -12.49 3.08 4.06
CA SER A 320 -12.32 3.24 5.51
C SER A 320 -11.47 2.12 6.09
N TYR A 321 -10.39 1.76 5.41
CA TYR A 321 -9.54 0.59 5.70
C TYR A 321 -9.04 0.48 7.14
N SER A 322 -8.95 1.59 7.86
CA SER A 322 -8.53 1.62 9.27
C SER A 322 -9.62 1.24 10.27
N ALA A 323 -10.89 1.21 9.83
CA ALA A 323 -11.99 0.83 10.69
C ALA A 323 -12.09 -0.70 10.82
N VAL A 324 -12.38 -1.19 12.02
CA VAL A 324 -12.71 -2.59 12.29
C VAL A 324 -14.20 -2.64 12.61
N THR A 325 -15.01 -3.11 11.66
CA THR A 325 -16.47 -3.14 11.76
C THR A 325 -17.02 -4.52 12.16
N ASP A 326 -16.26 -5.58 11.91
CA ASP A 326 -16.63 -6.94 12.27
C ASP A 326 -16.70 -7.12 13.79
N SER A 327 -17.82 -7.66 14.26
CA SER A 327 -18.11 -7.79 15.70
C SER A 327 -17.22 -8.82 16.41
N LEU A 328 -16.78 -9.88 15.71
CA LEU A 328 -15.88 -10.88 16.28
C LEU A 328 -14.50 -10.29 16.46
N LEU A 329 -13.99 -9.57 15.45
CA LEU A 329 -12.71 -8.88 15.56
C LEU A 329 -12.72 -7.79 16.64
N GLN A 330 -13.82 -7.07 16.81
CA GLN A 330 -13.98 -6.12 17.92
C GLN A 330 -13.91 -6.84 19.29
N GLY A 331 -14.51 -8.04 19.39
CA GLY A 331 -14.39 -8.88 20.57
C GLY A 331 -12.96 -9.35 20.81
N GLU A 332 -12.23 -9.73 19.77
CA GLU A 332 -10.83 -10.13 19.84
C GLU A 332 -9.92 -8.97 20.29
N ILE A 333 -10.15 -7.75 19.79
CA ILE A 333 -9.43 -6.56 20.27
C ILE A 333 -9.53 -6.45 21.79
N GLN A 334 -10.75 -6.54 22.34
CA GLN A 334 -10.95 -6.45 23.80
C GLN A 334 -10.28 -7.60 24.55
N ALA A 335 -10.25 -8.80 23.98
CA ALA A 335 -9.63 -9.99 24.59
C ALA A 335 -8.08 -9.93 24.55
N ASP A 336 -7.50 -9.32 23.52
CA ASP A 336 -6.05 -9.25 23.32
C ASP A 336 -5.38 -8.11 24.12
N ILE A 337 -6.08 -7.01 24.42
CA ILE A 337 -5.53 -5.86 25.17
C ILE A 337 -4.79 -6.28 26.45
N PRO A 338 -5.34 -7.13 27.36
CA PRO A 338 -4.63 -7.52 28.56
C PRO A 338 -3.29 -8.23 28.27
N GLY A 339 -3.24 -9.09 27.25
CA GLY A 339 -2.02 -9.80 26.86
C GLY A 339 -0.93 -8.86 26.37
N PHE A 340 -1.27 -7.93 25.47
CA PHE A 340 -0.32 -6.90 25.02
C PHE A 340 0.11 -5.97 26.14
N TYR A 341 -0.79 -5.59 27.04
CA TYR A 341 -0.45 -4.74 28.19
C TYR A 341 0.59 -5.40 29.09
N GLU A 342 0.41 -6.67 29.46
CA GLU A 342 1.38 -7.39 30.31
C GLU A 342 2.76 -7.56 29.60
N GLN A 343 2.77 -7.78 28.29
CA GLN A 343 4.00 -7.82 27.51
C GLN A 343 4.71 -6.45 27.54
N LEU A 344 4.01 -5.38 27.18
CA LEU A 344 4.56 -4.01 27.19
C LEU A 344 5.05 -3.59 28.57
N LYS A 345 4.34 -3.97 29.63
CA LYS A 345 4.72 -3.71 31.02
C LYS A 345 6.02 -4.42 31.41
N ALA A 346 6.19 -5.68 30.97
CA ALA A 346 7.42 -6.43 31.19
C ALA A 346 8.62 -5.80 30.43
N GLU A 347 8.41 -5.34 29.21
CA GLU A 347 9.42 -4.64 28.40
C GLU A 347 9.76 -3.27 29.03
N ASN A 348 8.75 -2.52 29.47
CA ASN A 348 8.92 -1.20 30.10
C ASN A 348 9.73 -1.27 31.41
N ALA A 349 9.54 -2.30 32.19
CA ALA A 349 10.28 -2.52 33.43
C ALA A 349 11.80 -2.74 33.21
N GLN A 350 12.22 -3.10 31.98
CA GLN A 350 13.64 -3.26 31.62
C GLN A 350 14.29 -1.98 31.16
N LYS A 351 13.51 -0.90 30.91
CA LYS A 351 14.00 0.42 30.48
C LYS A 351 14.54 1.22 31.67
N PRO A 352 15.47 2.17 31.43
CA PRO A 352 15.87 3.15 32.44
C PRO A 352 14.65 3.91 32.97
N ALA A 353 14.67 4.29 34.24
CA ALA A 353 13.53 4.94 34.90
C ALA A 353 13.07 6.24 34.19
N GLU A 354 14.00 6.93 33.51
CA GLU A 354 13.72 8.17 32.74
C GLU A 354 13.00 7.91 31.41
N GLU A 355 13.05 6.67 30.91
CA GLU A 355 12.44 6.24 29.65
C GLU A 355 11.18 5.38 29.86
N GLN A 356 10.82 5.12 31.14
CA GLN A 356 9.65 4.33 31.45
C GLN A 356 8.36 5.11 31.16
N GLN A 357 7.45 4.45 30.48
CA GLN A 357 6.12 4.96 30.15
C GLN A 357 5.17 4.73 31.32
N THR A 358 4.16 5.55 31.40
CA THR A 358 3.08 5.43 32.39
C THR A 358 2.13 4.28 32.07
N ASP A 359 1.40 3.79 33.08
CA ASP A 359 0.40 2.74 32.89
C ASP A 359 -0.68 3.13 31.85
N ALA A 360 -1.04 4.39 31.77
CA ALA A 360 -2.01 4.90 30.79
C ALA A 360 -1.46 4.80 29.35
N GLU A 361 -0.20 5.21 29.15
CA GLU A 361 0.46 5.09 27.84
C GLU A 361 0.63 3.62 27.40
N LEU A 362 0.94 2.73 28.35
CA LEU A 362 1.04 1.29 28.08
C LEU A 362 -0.32 0.69 27.71
N GLN A 363 -1.41 1.11 28.35
CA GLN A 363 -2.78 0.68 28.00
C GLN A 363 -3.18 1.18 26.60
N GLU A 364 -2.88 2.42 26.27
CA GLU A 364 -3.14 2.98 24.95
C GLU A 364 -2.37 2.24 23.86
N GLN A 365 -1.09 1.95 24.09
CA GLN A 365 -0.28 1.16 23.18
C GLN A 365 -0.79 -0.28 23.02
N ALA A 366 -1.22 -0.93 24.09
CA ALA A 366 -1.81 -2.26 24.05
C ALA A 366 -3.09 -2.29 23.21
N ALA A 367 -3.96 -1.28 23.38
CA ALA A 367 -5.16 -1.14 22.58
C ALA A 367 -4.84 -0.87 21.10
N ALA A 368 -3.81 -0.06 20.82
CA ALA A 368 -3.34 0.20 19.46
C ALA A 368 -2.79 -1.09 18.79
N GLN A 369 -2.00 -1.89 19.51
CA GLN A 369 -1.47 -3.16 19.01
C GLN A 369 -2.58 -4.19 18.75
N ALA A 370 -3.55 -4.33 19.67
CA ALA A 370 -4.71 -5.20 19.47
C ALA A 370 -5.52 -4.79 18.23
N THR A 371 -5.75 -3.49 18.07
CA THR A 371 -6.44 -2.95 16.90
C THR A 371 -5.65 -3.18 15.61
N ALA A 372 -4.34 -3.00 15.62
CA ALA A 372 -3.49 -3.26 14.46
C ALA A 372 -3.53 -4.74 14.04
N LYS A 373 -3.48 -5.66 15.00
CA LYS A 373 -3.64 -7.11 14.75
C LYS A 373 -4.98 -7.44 14.09
N ALA A 374 -6.08 -6.88 14.62
CA ALA A 374 -7.41 -7.09 14.05
C ALA A 374 -7.54 -6.55 12.62
N ARG A 375 -6.98 -5.35 12.36
CA ARG A 375 -6.88 -4.78 11.00
C ARG A 375 -6.12 -5.68 10.05
N GLU A 376 -4.96 -6.18 10.45
CA GLU A 376 -4.18 -7.11 9.64
C GLU A 376 -4.96 -8.38 9.34
N THR A 377 -5.74 -8.89 10.29
CA THR A 377 -6.60 -10.06 10.11
C THR A 377 -7.68 -9.82 9.06
N GLN A 378 -8.38 -8.67 9.09
CA GLN A 378 -9.43 -8.37 8.09
C GLN A 378 -8.87 -8.07 6.69
N TRP A 379 -7.62 -7.53 6.59
CA TRP A 379 -6.99 -7.25 5.31
C TRP A 379 -6.43 -8.50 4.62
N ARG A 380 -6.24 -9.58 5.38
CA ARG A 380 -5.60 -10.80 4.89
C ARG A 380 -6.52 -11.57 3.95
N ASN A 381 -6.03 -11.86 2.76
CA ASN A 381 -6.71 -12.74 1.81
C ASN A 381 -6.50 -14.20 2.19
N LYS A 382 -7.53 -14.83 2.79
CA LYS A 382 -7.46 -16.22 3.26
C LYS A 382 -7.22 -17.23 2.13
N ALA A 383 -7.69 -16.93 0.92
CA ALA A 383 -7.56 -17.84 -0.22
C ALA A 383 -6.11 -18.10 -0.62
N ILE A 384 -5.20 -17.13 -0.38
CA ILE A 384 -3.79 -17.21 -0.78
C ILE A 384 -2.82 -17.24 0.40
N ARG A 385 -3.27 -16.90 1.62
CA ARG A 385 -2.38 -16.69 2.79
C ARG A 385 -2.67 -17.58 3.98
N GLU A 386 -3.73 -18.37 3.97
CA GLU A 386 -4.07 -19.23 5.10
C GLU A 386 -4.05 -20.71 4.68
N PRO A 387 -2.90 -21.40 4.80
CA PRO A 387 -2.81 -22.82 4.53
C PRO A 387 -3.61 -23.63 5.57
N TYR A 388 -4.30 -24.65 5.12
CA TYR A 388 -5.12 -25.54 5.95
C TYR A 388 -4.94 -27.01 5.55
N GLU A 389 -5.29 -27.94 6.43
CA GLU A 389 -5.35 -29.35 6.06
C GLU A 389 -6.56 -29.59 5.14
N PRO A 390 -6.37 -30.01 3.88
CA PRO A 390 -7.49 -30.10 2.91
C PRO A 390 -8.47 -31.23 3.24
N GLY A 391 -8.07 -32.18 4.05
CA GLY A 391 -8.92 -33.29 4.44
C GLY A 391 -9.43 -34.09 3.23
N SER A 392 -10.68 -34.54 3.32
CA SER A 392 -11.29 -35.41 2.30
C SER A 392 -11.41 -34.81 0.90
N THR A 393 -11.27 -33.50 0.75
CA THR A 393 -11.23 -32.89 -0.59
C THR A 393 -10.01 -33.33 -1.39
N PHE A 394 -8.88 -33.58 -0.72
CA PHE A 394 -7.64 -34.07 -1.35
C PHE A 394 -7.79 -35.45 -1.97
N LYS A 395 -8.74 -36.26 -1.51
CA LYS A 395 -8.98 -37.62 -2.05
C LYS A 395 -9.22 -37.65 -3.55
N ALA A 396 -9.80 -36.58 -4.11
CA ALA A 396 -10.01 -36.50 -5.55
C ALA A 396 -8.68 -36.49 -6.34
N LEU A 397 -7.65 -35.82 -5.82
CA LEU A 397 -6.32 -35.79 -6.43
C LEU A 397 -5.63 -37.15 -6.30
N VAL A 398 -5.74 -37.81 -5.14
CA VAL A 398 -5.20 -39.16 -4.91
C VAL A 398 -5.88 -40.16 -5.83
N LEU A 399 -7.19 -40.07 -6.00
CA LEU A 399 -7.93 -40.93 -6.92
C LEU A 399 -7.50 -40.71 -8.36
N ALA A 400 -7.36 -39.46 -8.80
CA ALA A 400 -6.90 -39.13 -10.14
C ALA A 400 -5.51 -39.73 -10.45
N ALA A 401 -4.56 -39.58 -9.51
CA ALA A 401 -3.24 -40.16 -9.63
C ALA A 401 -3.27 -41.70 -9.67
N ALA A 402 -4.09 -42.33 -8.85
CA ALA A 402 -4.22 -43.78 -8.75
C ALA A 402 -4.85 -44.39 -10.03
N LEU A 403 -5.82 -43.70 -10.63
CA LEU A 403 -6.42 -44.09 -11.90
C LEU A 403 -5.44 -43.90 -13.08
N GLU A 404 -4.69 -42.80 -13.09
CA GLU A 404 -3.67 -42.52 -14.10
C GLU A 404 -2.58 -43.61 -14.13
N GLU A 405 -2.11 -44.05 -12.95
CA GLU A 405 -1.11 -45.09 -12.78
C GLU A 405 -1.71 -46.52 -12.93
N GLY A 406 -3.05 -46.63 -13.07
CA GLY A 406 -3.72 -47.90 -13.23
C GLY A 406 -3.64 -48.83 -12.00
N VAL A 407 -3.32 -48.28 -10.82
CA VAL A 407 -3.26 -49.07 -9.58
C VAL A 407 -4.63 -49.35 -8.98
N VAL A 408 -5.64 -48.63 -9.46
CA VAL A 408 -7.07 -48.88 -9.25
C VAL A 408 -7.84 -48.66 -10.53
N ASP A 409 -9.00 -49.33 -10.65
CA ASP A 409 -9.95 -49.21 -11.75
C ASP A 409 -11.40 -49.19 -11.20
N GLU A 410 -12.39 -49.06 -12.09
CA GLU A 410 -13.81 -49.02 -11.71
C GLU A 410 -14.31 -50.30 -11.00
N ASN A 411 -13.62 -51.45 -11.20
CA ASN A 411 -13.96 -52.73 -10.58
C ASN A 411 -13.23 -52.98 -9.27
N SER A 412 -12.35 -52.08 -8.86
CA SER A 412 -11.60 -52.19 -7.63
C SER A 412 -12.52 -52.14 -6.39
N THR A 413 -12.24 -53.03 -5.43
CA THR A 413 -13.04 -53.13 -4.18
C THR A 413 -12.16 -52.95 -2.95
N PHE A 414 -12.80 -52.56 -1.87
CA PHE A 414 -12.16 -52.23 -0.59
C PHE A 414 -13.00 -52.70 0.60
N ASP A 415 -12.33 -53.21 1.64
CA ASP A 415 -12.99 -53.60 2.87
C ASP A 415 -12.70 -52.57 3.98
N CYS A 416 -13.75 -52.06 4.60
CA CYS A 416 -13.64 -51.08 5.69
C CYS A 416 -14.28 -51.61 6.96
N PRO A 417 -13.49 -52.16 7.90
CA PRO A 417 -13.99 -52.58 9.23
C PRO A 417 -14.18 -51.42 10.22
N GLY A 418 -14.08 -50.17 9.76
CA GLY A 418 -14.12 -48.95 10.58
C GLY A 418 -12.74 -48.42 10.98
N TYR A 419 -11.68 -49.09 10.62
CA TYR A 419 -10.30 -48.66 10.83
C TYR A 419 -9.35 -49.32 9.83
N TYR A 420 -8.10 -48.84 9.81
CA TYR A 420 -7.00 -49.44 9.11
C TYR A 420 -5.72 -49.42 9.96
N MET A 421 -4.93 -50.50 9.91
CA MET A 421 -3.70 -50.61 10.67
C MET A 421 -2.50 -50.25 9.80
N VAL A 422 -1.73 -49.27 10.20
CA VAL A 422 -0.53 -48.79 9.48
C VAL A 422 0.66 -48.86 10.47
N ASN A 423 1.61 -49.76 10.22
CA ASN A 423 2.78 -49.96 11.11
C ASN A 423 2.41 -50.09 12.60
N GLY A 424 1.34 -50.84 12.92
CA GLY A 424 0.87 -51.00 14.29
C GLY A 424 0.03 -49.84 14.85
N VAL A 425 -0.10 -48.74 14.13
CA VAL A 425 -0.96 -47.60 14.49
C VAL A 425 -2.37 -47.80 13.90
N ARG A 426 -3.38 -47.72 14.75
CA ARG A 426 -4.77 -47.79 14.32
C ARG A 426 -5.27 -46.40 13.86
N ILE A 427 -5.70 -46.27 12.62
CA ILE A 427 -6.32 -45.06 12.07
C ILE A 427 -7.80 -45.36 11.80
N ASN A 428 -8.69 -44.58 12.40
CA ASN A 428 -10.12 -44.80 12.31
C ASN A 428 -10.72 -44.20 11.04
N CYS A 429 -11.79 -44.81 10.55
CA CYS A 429 -12.69 -44.22 9.57
C CYS A 429 -13.62 -43.22 10.25
N SER A 430 -14.19 -42.28 9.46
CA SER A 430 -15.28 -41.41 9.93
C SER A 430 -16.48 -42.22 10.45
N LYS A 431 -16.76 -43.35 9.81
CA LYS A 431 -17.74 -44.34 10.26
C LYS A 431 -17.05 -45.46 11.04
N VAL A 432 -17.01 -45.36 12.35
CA VAL A 432 -16.31 -46.27 13.26
C VAL A 432 -16.81 -47.73 13.17
N GLN A 433 -18.08 -47.94 12.80
CA GLN A 433 -18.66 -49.25 12.58
C GLN A 433 -18.21 -49.92 11.27
N GLY A 434 -17.54 -49.15 10.41
CA GLY A 434 -17.13 -49.58 9.10
C GLY A 434 -18.19 -49.42 8.00
N HIS A 435 -17.70 -49.43 6.78
CA HIS A 435 -18.55 -49.41 5.57
C HIS A 435 -18.76 -50.81 4.99
N GLY A 436 -18.01 -51.82 5.51
CA GLY A 436 -18.03 -53.16 4.97
C GLY A 436 -17.27 -53.27 3.65
N HIS A 437 -17.72 -54.22 2.82
CA HIS A 437 -17.20 -54.39 1.46
C HIS A 437 -17.82 -53.36 0.55
N GLN A 438 -17.02 -52.63 -0.22
CA GLN A 438 -17.46 -51.52 -1.08
C GLN A 438 -16.64 -51.46 -2.39
N THR A 439 -17.28 -51.04 -3.45
CA THR A 439 -16.65 -50.69 -4.73
C THR A 439 -15.87 -49.41 -4.60
N LEU A 440 -15.02 -49.07 -5.60
CA LEU A 440 -14.32 -47.79 -5.68
C LEU A 440 -15.29 -46.62 -5.63
N ALA A 441 -16.40 -46.68 -6.39
CA ALA A 441 -17.42 -45.63 -6.40
C ALA A 441 -18.05 -45.41 -5.01
N GLU A 442 -18.40 -46.50 -4.31
CA GLU A 442 -18.95 -46.45 -2.94
C GLU A 442 -17.90 -45.93 -1.94
N ALA A 443 -16.61 -46.29 -2.11
CA ALA A 443 -15.52 -45.78 -1.27
C ALA A 443 -15.33 -44.26 -1.41
N VAL A 444 -15.49 -43.71 -2.62
CA VAL A 444 -15.49 -42.27 -2.91
C VAL A 444 -16.74 -41.61 -2.29
N GLN A 445 -17.92 -42.17 -2.57
CA GLN A 445 -19.21 -41.65 -2.06
C GLN A 445 -19.24 -41.59 -0.53
N ASN A 446 -18.75 -42.65 0.12
CA ASN A 446 -18.66 -42.75 1.57
C ASN A 446 -17.49 -41.97 2.18
N SER A 447 -16.63 -41.37 1.36
CA SER A 447 -15.38 -40.72 1.80
C SER A 447 -14.57 -41.60 2.76
N CYS A 448 -14.40 -42.88 2.40
CA CYS A 448 -13.86 -43.92 3.27
C CYS A 448 -12.35 -43.79 3.48
N ASN A 449 -11.88 -43.41 4.67
CA ASN A 449 -10.45 -43.27 4.97
C ASN A 449 -9.64 -44.56 4.76
N PRO A 450 -10.08 -45.75 5.27
CA PRO A 450 -9.38 -47.00 5.02
C PRO A 450 -9.18 -47.29 3.52
N ALA A 451 -10.20 -47.09 2.69
CA ALA A 451 -10.08 -47.30 1.24
C ALA A 451 -9.01 -46.37 0.63
N PHE A 452 -9.00 -45.09 1.00
CA PHE A 452 -8.01 -44.15 0.47
C PHE A 452 -6.60 -44.39 1.00
N MET A 453 -6.44 -44.88 2.23
CA MET A 453 -5.13 -45.36 2.72
C MET A 453 -4.62 -46.55 1.89
N MET A 454 -5.48 -47.52 1.54
CA MET A 454 -5.12 -48.64 0.66
C MET A 454 -4.78 -48.16 -0.76
N ILE A 455 -5.52 -47.16 -1.30
CA ILE A 455 -5.25 -46.56 -2.61
C ILE A 455 -3.86 -45.89 -2.61
N GLY A 456 -3.58 -45.06 -1.60
CA GLY A 456 -2.27 -44.40 -1.49
C GLY A 456 -1.12 -45.39 -1.31
N GLN A 457 -1.32 -46.50 -0.57
CA GLN A 457 -0.32 -47.56 -0.45
C GLN A 457 -0.09 -48.31 -1.78
N ARG A 458 -1.16 -48.54 -2.58
CA ARG A 458 -1.01 -49.14 -3.91
C ARG A 458 -0.26 -48.21 -4.88
N LEU A 459 -0.48 -46.88 -4.76
CA LEU A 459 0.25 -45.88 -5.54
C LEU A 459 1.74 -45.83 -5.13
N GLY A 460 2.01 -45.98 -3.83
CA GLY A 460 3.36 -45.91 -3.26
C GLY A 460 3.83 -44.46 -3.02
N ALA A 461 4.79 -44.32 -2.08
CA ALA A 461 5.23 -42.99 -1.61
C ALA A 461 5.90 -42.16 -2.69
N GLU A 462 6.75 -42.76 -3.54
CA GLU A 462 7.43 -42.06 -4.63
C GLU A 462 6.44 -41.46 -5.63
N LYS A 463 5.54 -42.28 -6.15
CA LYS A 463 4.53 -41.82 -7.11
C LYS A 463 3.55 -40.82 -6.49
N PHE A 464 3.15 -41.07 -5.24
CA PHE A 464 2.30 -40.13 -4.52
C PHE A 464 2.95 -38.75 -4.45
N TYR A 465 4.24 -38.69 -4.10
CA TYR A 465 4.95 -37.41 -3.97
C TYR A 465 5.21 -36.77 -5.36
N ASP A 466 5.47 -37.55 -6.42
CA ASP A 466 5.56 -37.05 -7.80
C ASP A 466 4.28 -36.30 -8.19
N TYR A 467 3.10 -36.87 -7.91
CA TYR A 467 1.83 -36.22 -8.19
C TYR A 467 1.55 -35.04 -7.24
N PHE A 468 1.99 -35.12 -5.98
CA PHE A 468 1.88 -34.04 -5.01
C PHE A 468 2.63 -32.79 -5.50
N GLU A 469 3.84 -32.95 -5.99
CA GLU A 469 4.61 -31.87 -6.64
C GLU A 469 3.97 -31.43 -7.95
N ALA A 470 3.60 -32.36 -8.82
CA ALA A 470 3.02 -32.05 -10.11
C ALA A 470 1.69 -31.26 -10.00
N PHE A 471 0.88 -31.51 -8.98
CA PHE A 471 -0.31 -30.71 -8.67
C PHE A 471 0.00 -29.36 -8.02
N GLY A 472 1.28 -29.00 -7.82
CA GLY A 472 1.70 -27.70 -7.30
C GLY A 472 1.56 -27.55 -5.79
N MET A 473 1.52 -28.66 -5.03
CA MET A 473 1.33 -28.61 -3.57
C MET A 473 2.58 -28.14 -2.81
N THR A 474 3.75 -28.21 -3.42
CA THR A 474 5.04 -27.85 -2.80
C THR A 474 5.48 -26.42 -3.08
N GLU A 475 4.80 -25.71 -3.96
CA GLU A 475 5.16 -24.36 -4.41
C GLU A 475 3.95 -23.42 -4.37
N VAL A 476 4.20 -22.11 -4.44
CA VAL A 476 3.15 -21.11 -4.67
C VAL A 476 2.58 -21.28 -6.08
N THR A 477 1.31 -20.92 -6.27
CA THR A 477 0.66 -21.02 -7.58
C THR A 477 1.19 -20.00 -8.58
N GLY A 478 1.77 -18.90 -8.09
CA GLY A 478 2.27 -17.79 -8.87
C GLY A 478 1.16 -16.86 -9.37
N ILE A 479 0.05 -16.79 -8.64
CA ILE A 479 -1.00 -15.79 -8.91
C ILE A 479 -0.41 -14.38 -8.88
N ASP A 480 -0.96 -13.50 -9.68
CA ASP A 480 -0.56 -12.09 -9.81
C ASP A 480 -1.06 -11.18 -8.66
N LEU A 481 -1.16 -11.74 -7.45
CA LEU A 481 -1.44 -11.05 -6.21
C LEU A 481 -0.24 -11.13 -5.26
N PRO A 482 0.08 -10.07 -4.50
CA PRO A 482 1.18 -10.08 -3.55
C PRO A 482 0.86 -10.91 -2.31
N GLY A 483 1.89 -11.47 -1.71
CA GLY A 483 1.79 -12.11 -0.41
C GLY A 483 1.20 -13.52 -0.43
N GLU A 484 1.26 -14.22 -1.57
CA GLU A 484 0.90 -15.63 -1.64
C GLU A 484 1.85 -16.47 -0.76
N GLU A 485 1.27 -17.35 0.03
CA GLU A 485 1.98 -18.31 0.87
C GLU A 485 1.83 -19.73 0.32
N LYS A 486 2.72 -20.61 0.66
CA LYS A 486 2.59 -22.04 0.40
C LYS A 486 2.29 -22.81 1.68
N GLY A 487 1.68 -23.97 1.52
CA GLY A 487 1.48 -24.89 2.63
C GLY A 487 2.79 -25.52 3.14
N GLN A 488 2.65 -26.36 4.14
CA GLN A 488 3.74 -27.13 4.72
C GLN A 488 3.59 -28.61 4.36
N ASP A 489 4.66 -29.20 3.90
CA ASP A 489 4.77 -30.63 3.61
C ASP A 489 5.96 -31.26 4.38
N TRP A 490 6.14 -32.53 4.20
CA TRP A 490 7.17 -33.31 4.93
C TRP A 490 8.55 -33.24 4.28
N GLY A 491 8.65 -32.78 3.03
CA GLY A 491 9.79 -32.95 2.15
C GLY A 491 9.91 -34.40 1.60
N ARG A 492 10.34 -34.50 0.34
CA ARG A 492 10.40 -35.77 -0.41
C ARG A 492 11.20 -36.86 0.32
N GLU A 493 12.39 -36.52 0.84
CA GLU A 493 13.29 -37.49 1.46
C GLU A 493 12.66 -38.19 2.68
N TYR A 494 11.99 -37.42 3.55
CA TYR A 494 11.28 -38.01 4.70
C TYR A 494 10.05 -38.80 4.25
N PHE A 495 9.24 -38.24 3.35
CA PHE A 495 7.97 -38.84 2.92
C PHE A 495 8.15 -40.18 2.22
N THR A 496 9.23 -40.35 1.43
CA THR A 496 9.54 -41.58 0.70
C THR A 496 10.34 -42.59 1.54
N SER A 497 10.79 -42.20 2.74
CA SER A 497 11.47 -43.09 3.67
C SER A 497 10.53 -44.08 4.37
N LEU A 498 11.07 -45.07 5.05
CA LEU A 498 10.30 -45.99 5.90
C LEU A 498 9.57 -45.31 7.05
N GLU A 499 10.10 -44.18 7.54
CA GLU A 499 9.50 -43.37 8.60
C GLU A 499 8.29 -42.58 8.05
N GLY A 500 8.30 -42.24 6.78
CA GLY A 500 7.22 -41.53 6.07
C GLY A 500 5.97 -42.40 5.80
N TYR A 501 6.00 -43.70 6.02
CA TYR A 501 4.90 -44.62 5.67
C TYR A 501 3.57 -44.29 6.37
N LEU A 502 3.60 -43.78 7.59
CA LEU A 502 2.42 -43.29 8.31
C LEU A 502 1.89 -41.98 7.67
N SER A 503 2.82 -41.12 7.21
CA SER A 503 2.49 -39.88 6.54
C SER A 503 1.81 -40.12 5.20
N LEU A 504 2.25 -41.11 4.42
CA LEU A 504 1.57 -41.54 3.19
C LEU A 504 0.11 -41.95 3.45
N ALA A 505 -0.12 -42.74 4.52
CA ALA A 505 -1.48 -43.17 4.85
C ALA A 505 -2.39 -42.01 5.21
N THR A 506 -1.91 -41.04 6.00
CA THR A 506 -2.71 -39.86 6.41
C THR A 506 -2.85 -38.85 5.27
N ALA A 507 -1.81 -38.64 4.46
CA ALA A 507 -1.85 -37.81 3.28
C ALA A 507 -2.88 -38.29 2.25
N SER A 508 -3.07 -39.62 2.14
CA SER A 508 -4.06 -40.20 1.21
C SER A 508 -5.50 -39.75 1.45
N PHE A 509 -5.80 -39.20 2.62
CA PHE A 509 -7.09 -38.58 2.91
C PHE A 509 -6.96 -37.11 3.36
N GLY A 510 -5.83 -36.46 3.03
CA GLY A 510 -5.64 -35.00 3.13
C GLY A 510 -5.28 -34.47 4.51
N GLN A 511 -4.55 -35.26 5.34
CA GLN A 511 -4.12 -34.82 6.67
C GLN A 511 -2.61 -34.84 6.86
N ARG A 512 -2.10 -34.07 7.85
CA ARG A 512 -0.70 -33.89 8.24
C ARG A 512 0.16 -33.11 7.22
N PHE A 513 -0.46 -32.36 6.37
CA PHE A 513 0.15 -31.32 5.53
C PHE A 513 -0.87 -30.20 5.35
N THR A 514 -0.39 -29.04 4.96
CA THR A 514 -1.27 -27.89 4.68
C THR A 514 -1.07 -27.38 3.26
N VAL A 515 -2.11 -26.84 2.69
CA VAL A 515 -2.14 -26.20 1.35
C VAL A 515 -3.06 -24.99 1.39
N THR A 516 -2.84 -24.02 0.52
CA THR A 516 -3.76 -22.89 0.41
C THR A 516 -5.04 -23.30 -0.33
N PRO A 517 -6.16 -22.61 -0.11
CA PRO A 517 -7.36 -22.78 -0.91
C PRO A 517 -7.12 -22.64 -2.41
N LEU A 518 -6.24 -21.70 -2.80
CA LEU A 518 -5.89 -21.48 -4.20
C LEU A 518 -5.12 -22.66 -4.79
N GLN A 519 -4.16 -23.25 -4.07
CA GLN A 519 -3.48 -24.48 -4.50
C GLN A 519 -4.49 -25.61 -4.74
N MET A 520 -5.46 -25.78 -3.84
CA MET A 520 -6.48 -26.82 -3.97
C MET A 520 -7.36 -26.66 -5.21
N ILE A 521 -7.92 -25.45 -5.44
CA ILE A 521 -8.78 -25.25 -6.61
C ILE A 521 -8.02 -25.36 -7.92
N THR A 522 -6.75 -24.91 -7.95
CA THR A 522 -5.86 -25.03 -9.10
C THR A 522 -5.62 -26.50 -9.46
N ALA A 523 -5.32 -27.33 -8.47
CA ALA A 523 -5.15 -28.77 -8.67
C ALA A 523 -6.46 -29.46 -9.08
N PHE A 524 -7.59 -29.09 -8.47
CA PHE A 524 -8.91 -29.59 -8.89
C PHE A 524 -9.24 -29.24 -10.34
N SER A 525 -8.90 -28.01 -10.75
CA SER A 525 -9.07 -27.57 -12.13
C SER A 525 -8.31 -28.45 -13.11
N ALA A 526 -7.09 -28.88 -12.75
CA ALA A 526 -6.31 -29.82 -13.56
C ALA A 526 -6.99 -31.19 -13.68
N VAL A 527 -7.63 -31.70 -12.63
CA VAL A 527 -8.34 -32.97 -12.67
C VAL A 527 -9.55 -32.94 -13.62
N ILE A 528 -10.26 -31.81 -13.70
CA ILE A 528 -11.51 -31.70 -14.49
C ILE A 528 -11.30 -31.17 -15.91
N ASN A 529 -10.11 -30.61 -16.24
CA ASN A 529 -9.82 -30.03 -17.55
C ASN A 529 -8.96 -30.94 -18.47
N GLY A 530 -8.75 -32.19 -18.05
CA GLY A 530 -7.94 -33.16 -18.81
C GLY A 530 -6.44 -33.16 -18.45
N GLY A 531 -6.10 -32.75 -17.24
CA GLY A 531 -4.77 -32.86 -16.65
C GLY A 531 -3.87 -31.64 -16.85
N ASN A 532 -4.41 -30.49 -17.20
CA ASN A 532 -3.62 -29.29 -17.44
C ASN A 532 -3.64 -28.38 -16.20
N LEU A 533 -2.50 -28.15 -15.58
CA LEU A 533 -2.36 -27.22 -14.46
C LEU A 533 -2.09 -25.81 -14.99
N TYR A 534 -3.06 -24.90 -14.86
CA TYR A 534 -2.91 -23.51 -15.26
C TYR A 534 -2.47 -22.65 -14.07
N GLN A 535 -1.62 -21.67 -14.34
CA GLN A 535 -1.33 -20.63 -13.35
C GLN A 535 -2.57 -19.75 -13.18
N PRO A 536 -3.10 -19.58 -11.96
CA PRO A 536 -4.21 -18.67 -11.71
C PRO A 536 -3.80 -17.21 -11.92
N TYR A 537 -4.74 -16.37 -12.33
CA TYR A 537 -4.51 -14.93 -12.51
C TYR A 537 -5.80 -14.15 -12.30
N VAL A 538 -5.63 -12.89 -11.90
CA VAL A 538 -6.71 -11.92 -11.64
C VAL A 538 -6.70 -10.79 -12.65
N VAL A 539 -5.52 -10.35 -13.14
CA VAL A 539 -5.41 -9.27 -14.11
C VAL A 539 -5.50 -9.83 -15.53
N GLN A 540 -6.55 -9.45 -16.23
CA GLN A 540 -6.79 -9.85 -17.62
C GLN A 540 -5.97 -8.99 -18.59
N SER A 541 -5.99 -7.65 -18.42
CA SER A 541 -5.27 -6.73 -19.29
C SER A 541 -4.88 -5.44 -18.58
N ILE A 542 -3.86 -4.78 -19.15
CA ILE A 542 -3.40 -3.46 -18.76
C ILE A 542 -3.56 -2.56 -19.97
N THR A 543 -4.25 -1.41 -19.80
CA THR A 543 -4.49 -0.45 -20.87
C THR A 543 -4.00 0.94 -20.48
N ASP A 544 -3.58 1.73 -21.46
CA ASP A 544 -3.26 3.13 -21.25
C ASP A 544 -4.51 4.03 -21.35
N ALA A 545 -4.35 5.30 -21.03
CA ALA A 545 -5.43 6.30 -21.08
C ALA A 545 -6.06 6.48 -22.48
N SER A 546 -5.43 5.97 -23.55
CA SER A 546 -6.00 5.95 -24.91
C SER A 546 -6.81 4.69 -25.21
N GLY A 547 -6.81 3.72 -24.28
CA GLY A 547 -7.41 2.40 -24.45
C GLY A 547 -6.50 1.40 -25.21
N ALA A 548 -5.22 1.75 -25.45
CA ALA A 548 -4.29 0.82 -26.07
C ALA A 548 -3.86 -0.27 -25.06
N VAL A 549 -3.97 -1.52 -25.46
CA VAL A 549 -3.63 -2.67 -24.64
C VAL A 549 -2.11 -2.85 -24.61
N LEU A 550 -1.52 -2.72 -23.42
CA LEU A 550 -0.08 -2.91 -23.18
C LEU A 550 0.24 -4.36 -22.79
N PHE A 551 -0.65 -4.98 -22.07
CA PHE A 551 -0.56 -6.37 -21.63
C PHE A 551 -1.93 -7.05 -21.74
N ASN A 552 -1.93 -8.34 -22.12
CA ASN A 552 -3.12 -9.17 -22.09
C ASN A 552 -2.72 -10.61 -21.72
N SER A 553 -3.28 -11.13 -20.64
CA SER A 553 -2.99 -12.47 -20.13
C SER A 553 -3.36 -13.60 -21.11
N SER A 554 -4.33 -13.39 -22.00
CA SER A 554 -4.70 -14.36 -23.03
C SER A 554 -3.59 -14.60 -24.06
N HIS A 555 -2.60 -13.70 -24.16
CA HIS A 555 -1.42 -13.82 -25.03
C HIS A 555 -0.17 -14.28 -24.27
N ALA A 556 -0.14 -14.17 -22.95
CA ALA A 556 0.90 -14.78 -22.14
C ALA A 556 0.70 -16.29 -22.19
N SER A 557 1.71 -17.04 -22.66
CA SER A 557 1.65 -18.50 -22.62
C SER A 557 1.53 -18.92 -21.16
N PRO A 558 0.37 -19.44 -20.72
CA PRO A 558 0.25 -19.91 -19.34
C PRO A 558 1.31 -20.98 -19.10
N ARG A 559 1.90 -21.02 -17.91
CA ARG A 559 2.74 -22.14 -17.49
C ARG A 559 1.84 -23.36 -17.38
N GLN A 560 1.65 -24.04 -18.51
CA GLN A 560 0.77 -25.18 -18.61
C GLN A 560 1.60 -26.44 -18.37
N TYR A 561 1.39 -27.09 -17.23
CA TYR A 561 1.95 -28.42 -16.97
C TYR A 561 0.84 -29.45 -17.16
N LYS A 562 1.11 -30.47 -17.96
CA LYS A 562 0.21 -31.60 -18.07
C LYS A 562 0.53 -32.61 -16.97
N VAL A 563 -0.22 -32.55 -15.88
CA VAL A 563 -0.04 -33.36 -14.67
C VAL A 563 -0.51 -34.80 -14.88
N LEU A 564 -1.53 -34.98 -15.72
CA LEU A 564 -2.17 -36.28 -15.99
C LEU A 564 -2.08 -36.58 -17.50
N PRO A 565 -0.94 -37.06 -18.00
CA PRO A 565 -0.70 -37.23 -19.45
C PRO A 565 -1.59 -38.24 -20.13
N GLY A 566 -2.11 -39.25 -19.43
CA GLY A 566 -3.00 -40.30 -19.97
C GLY A 566 -4.48 -39.91 -19.99
N MET A 567 -4.88 -38.86 -19.27
CA MET A 567 -6.30 -38.43 -19.20
C MET A 567 -6.72 -37.71 -20.48
N MET A 568 -7.35 -38.44 -21.40
CA MET A 568 -8.11 -37.84 -22.50
C MET A 568 -9.51 -37.36 -22.07
N HIS A 569 -10.05 -37.89 -20.96
CA HIS A 569 -11.35 -37.52 -20.39
C HIS A 569 -11.22 -37.39 -18.87
N PRO A 570 -11.88 -36.39 -18.23
CA PRO A 570 -11.84 -36.24 -16.77
C PRO A 570 -12.34 -37.53 -16.09
N PRO A 571 -11.66 -38.02 -15.04
CA PRO A 571 -12.00 -39.26 -14.34
C PRO A 571 -13.42 -39.29 -13.79
N PHE A 572 -14.00 -38.11 -13.52
CA PHE A 572 -15.39 -37.96 -13.09
C PHE A 572 -16.42 -38.25 -14.18
N CYS A 573 -16.06 -38.24 -15.47
CA CYS A 573 -16.96 -38.70 -16.55
C CYS A 573 -17.21 -40.22 -16.54
N LEU A 574 -16.32 -41.02 -15.94
CA LEU A 574 -16.55 -42.45 -15.75
C LEU A 574 -17.67 -42.75 -14.74
N PHE A 575 -17.87 -41.87 -13.79
CA PHE A 575 -18.95 -41.95 -12.78
C PHE A 575 -20.25 -41.25 -13.20
N SER A 576 -20.25 -40.45 -14.28
CA SER A 576 -21.42 -39.67 -14.73
C SER A 576 -22.42 -40.50 -15.58
N LYS A 577 -22.11 -41.75 -15.91
CA LYS A 577 -23.03 -42.64 -16.62
C LYS A 577 -24.18 -43.13 -15.74
N THR A 578 -24.20 -42.83 -14.45
CA THR A 578 -25.29 -43.09 -13.54
C THR A 578 -26.04 -41.80 -13.23
N ASN A 579 -27.06 -41.48 -14.03
CA ASN A 579 -28.24 -40.66 -13.80
C ASN A 579 -28.11 -39.45 -12.83
N TYR A 580 -27.46 -38.36 -13.29
CA TYR A 580 -27.76 -37.03 -12.74
C TYR A 580 -28.84 -36.38 -13.58
N SER A 581 -30.04 -36.22 -13.04
CA SER A 581 -31.02 -35.28 -13.54
C SER A 581 -31.03 -34.06 -12.62
N ILE A 582 -30.65 -32.91 -13.15
CA ILE A 582 -30.88 -31.63 -12.48
C ILE A 582 -32.37 -31.35 -12.57
N HIS A 583 -33.06 -31.35 -11.41
CA HIS A 583 -34.44 -30.93 -11.34
C HIS A 583 -34.54 -29.41 -11.56
N PRO A 584 -35.52 -28.90 -12.33
CA PRO A 584 -35.66 -27.47 -12.62
C PRO A 584 -35.84 -26.56 -11.39
N SER A 585 -35.94 -27.11 -10.18
CA SER A 585 -36.06 -26.36 -8.92
C SER A 585 -34.75 -26.13 -8.16
N GLY A 586 -33.58 -26.40 -8.75
CA GLY A 586 -32.28 -26.09 -8.12
C GLY A 586 -31.92 -26.93 -6.89
N ARG A 587 -32.65 -28.02 -6.59
CA ARG A 587 -32.31 -28.92 -5.47
C ARG A 587 -31.43 -30.08 -5.96
N LEU A 588 -30.27 -30.26 -5.34
CA LEU A 588 -29.47 -31.47 -5.50
C LEU A 588 -30.32 -32.69 -5.14
N CYS A 589 -30.68 -33.49 -6.13
CA CYS A 589 -31.37 -34.75 -5.91
C CYS A 589 -30.40 -35.79 -5.35
N LYS A 590 -30.82 -36.40 -4.23
CA LYS A 590 -30.22 -37.60 -3.66
C LYS A 590 -30.00 -38.68 -4.72
N TRP A 591 -28.83 -39.29 -4.64
CA TRP A 591 -28.55 -40.54 -5.30
C TRP A 591 -29.69 -41.53 -5.13
N ARG A 592 -30.22 -42.04 -6.21
CA ARG A 592 -30.89 -43.31 -6.21
C ARG A 592 -29.97 -44.36 -6.80
N ALA A 593 -29.82 -45.44 -6.03
CA ALA A 593 -29.07 -46.65 -6.35
C ALA A 593 -29.49 -47.26 -7.70
#